data_59587873f9d7aca5515b494e6f7e67fb
#
_entry.id   59587873f9d7aca5515b494e6f7e67fb
#
_cell.length_a   1.000
_cell.length_b   1.000
_cell.length_c   1.000
_cell.angle_alpha   90.00
_cell.angle_beta   90.00
_cell.angle_gamma   90.00
#
_symmetry.space_group_name_H-M   'P 1'
#
loop_
_entity.id
_entity.type
_entity.pdbx_description
1 polymer ?
#
loop_
_entity_poly.entity_id
_entity_poly.type
_entity_poly.pdbx_seq_one_letter_code
_entity_poly.pdbx_strand_id
1 'polypeptide(L)'
;MRPVFFLFASVFFPASLCFAQLQGLVDVHVHSDPDAVPRRLDALDTARLAKQDGVRAIVLKNHWAPTVQLAYAVAKVVPGIEVFGGISLDRAVGGVNPEAVKQAAAFAGGKLRIVWMPTFDSENNVRFNKQDVPFAAVARNGQLLPETIEVLKLIAKNKLVLATGHSSAVEDLMLVREGKKQGIAQIVVTHPLYAPIHMSIPEMQEAARLGAYLELCGNAVLPTQPRDARIPVAEYVKAIRGVGPEHMILSGDFGQAVNPPFPEAWRQFIDIMRKAGVSSADIDVMARKNPAKLIGLE
;
A
#
# COMPACT_ATOMS: atom_id res chain seq x y z
N MET A 1 61.94 -22.13 -18.59
CA MET A 1 60.70 -21.32 -18.56
C MET A 1 59.53 -22.25 -18.19
N ARG A 2 58.96 -22.09 -17.01
CA ARG A 2 57.77 -22.87 -16.57
C ARG A 2 56.53 -22.01 -16.82
N PRO A 3 55.47 -22.54 -17.41
CA PRO A 3 54.24 -21.76 -17.60
C PRO A 3 53.50 -21.62 -16.26
N VAL A 4 53.14 -20.40 -15.94
CA VAL A 4 52.26 -20.05 -14.79
C VAL A 4 50.83 -20.14 -15.30
N PHE A 5 50.04 -21.10 -14.80
CA PHE A 5 48.62 -21.19 -15.06
C PHE A 5 47.89 -20.30 -14.05
N PHE A 6 47.26 -19.24 -14.54
CA PHE A 6 46.29 -18.47 -13.75
C PHE A 6 44.93 -19.20 -13.74
N LEU A 7 44.57 -19.69 -12.59
CA LEU A 7 43.21 -20.23 -12.35
C LEU A 7 42.26 -19.05 -12.14
N PHE A 8 41.44 -18.74 -13.11
CA PHE A 8 40.30 -17.83 -12.92
C PHE A 8 39.21 -18.59 -12.16
N ALA A 9 39.07 -18.32 -10.88
CA ALA A 9 37.89 -18.73 -10.10
C ALA A 9 36.69 -17.87 -10.49
N SER A 10 35.83 -18.41 -11.34
CA SER A 10 34.55 -17.82 -11.64
C SER A 10 33.65 -17.89 -10.39
N VAL A 11 33.42 -16.79 -9.71
CA VAL A 11 32.45 -16.71 -8.62
C VAL A 11 31.06 -16.77 -9.25
N PHE A 12 30.48 -17.96 -9.29
CA PHE A 12 29.08 -18.14 -9.61
C PHE A 12 28.25 -17.58 -8.44
N PHE A 13 27.72 -16.38 -8.56
CA PHE A 13 26.61 -15.94 -7.70
C PHE A 13 25.37 -16.72 -8.11
N PRO A 14 24.75 -17.51 -7.21
CA PRO A 14 23.59 -18.30 -7.59
C PRO A 14 22.40 -17.36 -7.84
N ALA A 15 21.97 -17.26 -9.08
CA ALA A 15 20.74 -16.55 -9.49
C ALA A 15 19.50 -17.05 -8.73
N SER A 16 19.53 -18.27 -8.19
CA SER A 16 18.44 -18.89 -7.42
C SER A 16 18.05 -18.15 -6.13
N LEU A 17 18.98 -17.41 -5.49
CA LEU A 17 18.66 -16.66 -4.26
C LEU A 17 17.83 -15.41 -4.50
N CYS A 18 17.85 -14.87 -5.72
CA CYS A 18 17.14 -13.63 -6.07
C CYS A 18 15.62 -13.87 -6.26
N PHE A 19 15.21 -15.03 -6.78
CA PHE A 19 13.80 -15.39 -7.01
C PHE A 19 13.05 -15.73 -5.71
N ALA A 20 13.73 -16.28 -4.70
CA ALA A 20 13.09 -16.69 -3.44
C ALA A 20 12.65 -15.51 -2.57
N GLN A 21 13.20 -14.31 -2.79
CA GLN A 21 12.99 -13.17 -1.90
C GLN A 21 11.54 -12.64 -1.95
N LEU A 22 10.86 -12.66 -3.11
CA LEU A 22 9.51 -12.17 -3.29
C LEU A 22 8.44 -13.28 -3.29
N GLN A 23 8.84 -14.54 -3.14
CA GLN A 23 7.92 -15.65 -3.12
C GLN A 23 6.83 -15.47 -2.06
N GLY A 24 5.57 -15.53 -2.48
CA GLY A 24 4.41 -15.42 -1.60
C GLY A 24 4.09 -14.00 -1.11
N LEU A 25 4.85 -12.98 -1.54
CA LEU A 25 4.62 -11.58 -1.20
C LEU A 25 3.22 -11.14 -1.63
N VAL A 26 2.58 -10.29 -0.83
CA VAL A 26 1.31 -9.64 -1.14
C VAL A 26 1.51 -8.13 -1.03
N ASP A 27 1.36 -7.42 -2.16
CA ASP A 27 1.45 -5.96 -2.18
C ASP A 27 0.06 -5.32 -2.31
N VAL A 28 -0.33 -4.60 -1.28
CA VAL A 28 -1.66 -3.98 -1.20
C VAL A 28 -1.72 -2.56 -1.77
N HIS A 29 -0.60 -2.06 -2.33
CA HIS A 29 -0.49 -0.67 -2.77
C HIS A 29 0.44 -0.55 -3.99
N VAL A 30 -0.12 -0.75 -5.19
CA VAL A 30 0.65 -0.79 -6.44
C VAL A 30 0.10 0.23 -7.43
N HIS A 31 0.96 1.13 -7.90
CA HIS A 31 0.65 2.08 -8.96
C HIS A 31 1.18 1.57 -10.31
N SER A 32 0.42 1.82 -11.37
CA SER A 32 0.77 1.43 -12.74
C SER A 32 0.05 2.31 -13.76
N ASP A 33 0.54 2.35 -15.00
CA ASP A 33 -0.24 2.87 -16.11
C ASP A 33 -1.43 1.94 -16.45
N PRO A 34 -2.54 2.47 -16.99
CA PRO A 34 -2.77 3.89 -17.28
C PRO A 34 -3.05 4.71 -16.01
N ASP A 35 -2.42 5.87 -15.91
CA ASP A 35 -2.62 6.83 -14.82
C ASP A 35 -2.59 8.27 -15.38
N ALA A 36 -3.06 9.26 -14.61
CA ALA A 36 -2.97 10.67 -14.95
C ALA A 36 -1.55 11.24 -14.77
N VAL A 37 -0.65 10.50 -14.12
CA VAL A 37 0.76 10.80 -14.00
C VAL A 37 1.59 9.64 -14.56
N PRO A 38 2.77 9.90 -15.18
CA PRO A 38 3.58 8.82 -15.76
C PRO A 38 3.98 7.78 -14.73
N ARG A 39 3.76 6.51 -15.05
CA ARG A 39 4.19 5.37 -14.24
C ARG A 39 5.35 4.61 -14.89
N ARG A 40 6.04 3.80 -14.12
CA ARG A 40 7.21 3.04 -14.57
C ARG A 40 6.83 1.91 -15.53
N LEU A 41 5.69 1.26 -15.28
CA LEU A 41 5.18 0.11 -16.01
C LEU A 41 3.66 0.21 -16.08
N ASP A 42 3.07 -0.42 -17.08
CA ASP A 42 1.64 -0.68 -17.09
C ASP A 42 1.25 -1.83 -16.14
N ALA A 43 -0.05 -1.99 -15.93
CA ALA A 43 -0.57 -2.99 -15.01
C ALA A 43 -0.31 -4.43 -15.47
N LEU A 44 -0.27 -4.70 -16.78
CA LEU A 44 0.00 -6.03 -17.33
C LEU A 44 1.45 -6.42 -17.10
N ASP A 45 2.38 -5.53 -17.43
CA ASP A 45 3.80 -5.78 -17.25
C ASP A 45 4.18 -5.86 -15.76
N THR A 46 3.58 -5.01 -14.93
CA THR A 46 3.71 -5.10 -13.47
C THR A 46 3.27 -6.47 -12.95
N ALA A 47 2.10 -6.96 -13.37
CA ALA A 47 1.59 -8.27 -12.95
C ALA A 47 2.44 -9.43 -13.48
N ARG A 48 2.94 -9.34 -14.73
CA ARG A 48 3.84 -10.36 -15.30
C ARG A 48 5.14 -10.48 -14.54
N LEU A 49 5.79 -9.35 -14.25
CA LEU A 49 7.03 -9.32 -13.49
C LEU A 49 6.83 -9.78 -12.04
N ALA A 50 5.75 -9.33 -11.39
CA ALA A 50 5.39 -9.78 -10.05
C ALA A 50 5.18 -11.31 -10.01
N LYS A 51 4.44 -11.87 -10.97
CA LYS A 51 4.24 -13.31 -11.09
C LYS A 51 5.55 -14.07 -11.31
N GLN A 52 6.45 -13.59 -12.19
CA GLN A 52 7.75 -14.22 -12.44
C GLN A 52 8.58 -14.37 -11.17
N ASP A 53 8.47 -13.41 -10.27
CA ASP A 53 9.18 -13.42 -8.98
C ASP A 53 8.41 -14.10 -7.85
N GLY A 54 7.28 -14.74 -8.16
CA GLY A 54 6.51 -15.53 -7.20
C GLY A 54 5.64 -14.71 -6.26
N VAL A 55 5.36 -13.44 -6.58
CA VAL A 55 4.40 -12.62 -5.83
C VAL A 55 3.02 -13.27 -5.89
N ARG A 56 2.37 -13.41 -4.73
CA ARG A 56 1.06 -14.04 -4.61
C ARG A 56 -0.07 -13.14 -5.08
N ALA A 57 -0.04 -11.87 -4.67
CA ALA A 57 -1.11 -10.94 -5.00
C ALA A 57 -0.63 -9.49 -5.08
N ILE A 58 -1.32 -8.70 -5.89
CA ILE A 58 -1.19 -7.25 -5.96
C ILE A 58 -2.55 -6.57 -5.91
N VAL A 59 -2.64 -5.39 -5.28
CA VAL A 59 -3.81 -4.52 -5.34
C VAL A 59 -3.42 -3.26 -6.10
N LEU A 60 -4.04 -3.05 -7.27
CA LEU A 60 -3.81 -1.87 -8.09
C LEU A 60 -4.50 -0.66 -7.46
N LYS A 61 -3.78 0.45 -7.36
CA LYS A 61 -4.28 1.73 -6.88
C LYS A 61 -4.12 2.82 -7.93
N ASN A 62 -5.11 3.70 -8.01
CA ASN A 62 -5.07 4.93 -8.80
C ASN A 62 -5.78 6.03 -8.01
N HIS A 63 -5.30 7.27 -8.09
CA HIS A 63 -5.90 8.40 -7.37
C HIS A 63 -7.11 9.00 -8.10
N TRP A 64 -7.24 8.77 -9.40
CA TRP A 64 -8.18 9.46 -10.27
C TRP A 64 -9.32 8.59 -10.77
N ALA A 65 -9.16 7.26 -10.73
CA ALA A 65 -10.12 6.30 -11.25
C ALA A 65 -10.15 5.01 -10.42
N PRO A 66 -11.30 4.31 -10.33
CA PRO A 66 -11.34 2.95 -9.81
C PRO A 66 -10.51 2.00 -10.68
N THR A 67 -9.79 1.08 -10.06
CA THR A 67 -8.93 0.09 -10.76
C THR A 67 -9.57 -1.29 -10.86
N VAL A 68 -10.85 -1.41 -10.54
CA VAL A 68 -11.59 -2.69 -10.49
C VAL A 68 -11.65 -3.36 -11.86
N GLN A 69 -11.98 -2.59 -12.91
CA GLN A 69 -12.06 -3.10 -14.28
C GLN A 69 -10.67 -3.49 -14.81
N LEU A 70 -9.65 -2.67 -14.51
CA LEU A 70 -8.27 -2.96 -14.88
C LEU A 70 -7.80 -4.25 -14.21
N ALA A 71 -8.04 -4.41 -12.90
CA ALA A 71 -7.69 -5.63 -12.16
C ALA A 71 -8.39 -6.88 -12.74
N TYR A 72 -9.66 -6.76 -13.13
CA TYR A 72 -10.38 -7.85 -13.79
C TYR A 72 -9.74 -8.25 -15.12
N ALA A 73 -9.39 -7.29 -15.95
CA ALA A 73 -8.76 -7.54 -17.24
C ALA A 73 -7.35 -8.16 -17.08
N VAL A 74 -6.54 -7.59 -16.18
CA VAL A 74 -5.18 -8.08 -15.90
C VAL A 74 -5.21 -9.51 -15.35
N ALA A 75 -6.12 -9.82 -14.40
CA ALA A 75 -6.25 -11.17 -13.85
C ALA A 75 -6.60 -12.23 -14.91
N LYS A 76 -7.35 -11.85 -15.96
CA LYS A 76 -7.64 -12.76 -17.08
C LYS A 76 -6.45 -13.00 -17.99
N VAL A 77 -5.62 -11.97 -18.22
CA VAL A 77 -4.48 -12.02 -19.14
C VAL A 77 -3.24 -12.62 -18.47
N VAL A 78 -3.10 -12.44 -17.15
CA VAL A 78 -1.96 -12.93 -16.37
C VAL A 78 -2.44 -13.91 -15.30
N PRO A 79 -2.82 -15.15 -15.65
CA PRO A 79 -3.24 -16.15 -14.68
C PRO A 79 -2.06 -16.59 -13.80
N GLY A 80 -2.35 -16.97 -12.54
CA GLY A 80 -1.36 -17.47 -11.58
C GLY A 80 -0.76 -16.40 -10.67
N ILE A 81 -1.32 -15.18 -10.70
CA ILE A 81 -1.19 -14.15 -9.68
C ILE A 81 -2.59 -13.62 -9.35
N GLU A 82 -2.86 -13.34 -8.09
CA GLU A 82 -4.09 -12.67 -7.68
C GLU A 82 -3.96 -11.16 -7.92
N VAL A 83 -4.86 -10.60 -8.73
CA VAL A 83 -4.90 -9.15 -9.01
C VAL A 83 -6.24 -8.59 -8.55
N PHE A 84 -6.17 -7.61 -7.67
CA PHE A 84 -7.31 -6.87 -7.15
C PHE A 84 -7.17 -5.40 -7.47
N GLY A 85 -8.26 -4.67 -7.34
CA GLY A 85 -8.32 -3.23 -7.50
C GLY A 85 -8.94 -2.55 -6.29
N GLY A 86 -8.97 -1.25 -6.35
CA GLY A 86 -9.55 -0.40 -5.34
C GLY A 86 -10.16 0.87 -5.92
N ILE A 87 -10.59 1.73 -5.03
CA ILE A 87 -11.05 3.08 -5.34
C ILE A 87 -10.49 4.04 -4.29
N SER A 88 -9.88 5.14 -4.74
CA SER A 88 -9.51 6.27 -3.88
C SER A 88 -10.59 7.33 -4.00
N LEU A 89 -11.07 7.82 -2.87
CA LEU A 89 -12.20 8.75 -2.81
C LEU A 89 -11.74 10.20 -2.99
N ASP A 90 -10.87 10.41 -3.97
CA ASP A 90 -10.45 11.73 -4.41
C ASP A 90 -11.55 12.41 -5.24
N ARG A 91 -11.42 13.72 -5.48
CA ARG A 91 -12.44 14.52 -6.18
C ARG A 91 -12.75 14.03 -7.59
N ALA A 92 -11.81 13.36 -8.25
CA ALA A 92 -12.01 12.80 -9.58
C ALA A 92 -13.13 11.73 -9.63
N VAL A 93 -13.40 11.05 -8.51
CA VAL A 93 -14.52 10.10 -8.38
C VAL A 93 -15.72 10.69 -7.60
N GLY A 94 -15.70 12.00 -7.38
CA GLY A 94 -16.75 12.73 -6.64
C GLY A 94 -16.48 12.90 -5.14
N GLY A 95 -15.22 12.73 -4.69
CA GLY A 95 -14.82 12.83 -3.28
C GLY A 95 -15.28 11.62 -2.47
N VAL A 96 -15.63 11.83 -1.20
CA VAL A 96 -16.21 10.79 -0.33
C VAL A 96 -17.63 10.48 -0.81
N ASN A 97 -17.71 9.67 -1.87
CA ASN A 97 -18.92 9.40 -2.64
C ASN A 97 -19.44 7.97 -2.39
N PRO A 98 -20.52 7.79 -1.60
CA PRO A 98 -21.11 6.46 -1.36
C PRO A 98 -21.56 5.74 -2.64
N GLU A 99 -22.11 6.48 -3.62
CA GLU A 99 -22.57 5.86 -4.88
C GLU A 99 -21.39 5.30 -5.70
N ALA A 100 -20.25 5.99 -5.73
CA ALA A 100 -19.04 5.49 -6.39
C ALA A 100 -18.56 4.16 -5.76
N VAL A 101 -18.56 4.06 -4.43
CA VAL A 101 -18.20 2.81 -3.71
C VAL A 101 -19.20 1.70 -4.02
N LYS A 102 -20.49 2.00 -3.98
CA LYS A 102 -21.56 1.03 -4.27
C LYS A 102 -21.44 0.47 -5.69
N GLN A 103 -21.21 1.34 -6.68
CA GLN A 103 -21.02 0.90 -8.08
C GLN A 103 -19.72 0.12 -8.26
N ALA A 104 -18.61 0.56 -7.65
CA ALA A 104 -17.34 -0.16 -7.71
C ALA A 104 -17.46 -1.58 -7.09
N ALA A 105 -18.22 -1.72 -6.01
CA ALA A 105 -18.47 -3.01 -5.37
C ALA A 105 -19.38 -3.94 -6.21
N ALA A 106 -20.21 -3.37 -7.08
CA ALA A 106 -21.14 -4.13 -7.93
C ALA A 106 -20.49 -4.67 -9.22
N PHE A 107 -19.28 -4.24 -9.58
CA PHE A 107 -18.60 -4.75 -10.76
C PHE A 107 -18.40 -6.27 -10.70
N ALA A 108 -18.72 -6.94 -11.81
CA ALA A 108 -18.56 -8.38 -11.94
C ALA A 108 -17.11 -8.83 -11.69
N GLY A 109 -16.97 -10.03 -11.13
CA GLY A 109 -15.66 -10.64 -10.86
C GLY A 109 -15.09 -10.36 -9.47
N GLY A 110 -15.75 -9.54 -8.63
CA GLY A 110 -15.39 -9.34 -7.21
C GLY A 110 -13.95 -8.85 -7.01
N LYS A 111 -13.47 -7.95 -7.89
CA LYS A 111 -12.07 -7.49 -7.85
C LYS A 111 -11.85 -6.27 -6.97
N LEU A 112 -12.89 -5.60 -6.49
CA LEU A 112 -12.73 -4.54 -5.49
C LEU A 112 -12.27 -5.15 -4.17
N ARG A 113 -11.19 -4.62 -3.60
CA ARG A 113 -10.69 -5.03 -2.28
C ARG A 113 -10.57 -3.87 -1.32
N ILE A 114 -10.01 -2.75 -1.75
CA ILE A 114 -9.67 -1.63 -0.87
C ILE A 114 -10.41 -0.37 -1.30
N VAL A 115 -10.96 0.32 -0.32
CA VAL A 115 -11.49 1.68 -0.44
C VAL A 115 -10.58 2.59 0.36
N TRP A 116 -9.82 3.44 -0.34
CA TRP A 116 -9.03 4.49 0.28
C TRP A 116 -9.89 5.73 0.49
N MET A 117 -9.86 6.31 1.68
CA MET A 117 -10.30 7.68 1.90
C MET A 117 -9.48 8.64 1.02
N PRO A 118 -9.86 9.92 0.88
CA PRO A 118 -9.17 10.85 0.00
C PRO A 118 -7.66 10.85 0.20
N THR A 119 -6.92 10.94 -0.90
CA THR A 119 -5.46 10.88 -0.93
C THR A 119 -4.87 12.24 -1.32
N PHE A 120 -4.53 12.46 -2.60
CA PHE A 120 -3.94 13.74 -3.02
C PHE A 120 -4.86 14.94 -2.79
N ASP A 121 -6.17 14.74 -2.95
CA ASP A 121 -7.19 15.76 -2.74
C ASP A 121 -7.71 15.80 -1.30
N SER A 122 -7.15 15.03 -0.35
CA SER A 122 -7.60 15.10 1.04
C SER A 122 -7.38 16.51 1.61
N GLU A 123 -8.29 16.97 2.48
CA GLU A 123 -8.14 18.26 3.14
C GLU A 123 -6.78 18.37 3.84
N ASN A 124 -6.37 17.32 4.56
CA ASN A 124 -5.10 17.29 5.26
C ASN A 124 -3.90 17.47 4.31
N ASN A 125 -3.86 16.72 3.19
CA ASN A 125 -2.76 16.79 2.22
C ASN A 125 -2.69 18.17 1.52
N VAL A 126 -3.84 18.71 1.10
CA VAL A 126 -3.93 20.02 0.45
C VAL A 126 -3.46 21.13 1.40
N ARG A 127 -3.93 21.13 2.67
CA ARG A 127 -3.52 22.11 3.66
C ARG A 127 -2.06 22.01 4.06
N PHE A 128 -1.54 20.78 4.26
CA PHE A 128 -0.13 20.55 4.57
C PHE A 128 0.79 21.11 3.48
N ASN A 129 0.45 20.88 2.21
CA ASN A 129 1.19 21.37 1.06
C ASN A 129 0.89 22.83 0.70
N LYS A 130 0.04 23.53 1.49
CA LYS A 130 -0.35 24.93 1.27
C LYS A 130 -0.88 25.20 -0.14
N GLN A 131 -1.60 24.23 -0.69
CA GLN A 131 -2.20 24.35 -2.01
C GLN A 131 -3.52 25.10 -1.93
N ASP A 132 -3.77 25.98 -2.88
CA ASP A 132 -5.05 26.69 -3.04
C ASP A 132 -5.91 25.99 -4.10
N VAL A 133 -6.34 24.77 -3.76
CA VAL A 133 -7.20 23.91 -4.61
C VAL A 133 -8.35 23.34 -3.80
N PRO A 134 -9.46 23.00 -4.44
CA PRO A 134 -10.54 22.29 -3.76
C PRO A 134 -10.10 20.94 -3.25
N PHE A 135 -10.62 20.50 -2.10
CA PHE A 135 -10.28 19.24 -1.44
C PHE A 135 -11.53 18.40 -1.10
N ALA A 136 -11.30 17.14 -0.76
CA ALA A 136 -12.28 16.22 -0.20
C ALA A 136 -11.99 16.02 1.29
N ALA A 137 -12.98 16.34 2.15
CA ALA A 137 -12.90 16.16 3.59
C ALA A 137 -13.56 14.85 4.02
N VAL A 138 -13.05 14.24 5.09
CA VAL A 138 -13.70 13.08 5.76
C VAL A 138 -14.41 13.49 7.02
N ALA A 139 -14.03 14.65 7.61
CA ALA A 139 -14.56 15.16 8.87
C ALA A 139 -14.69 16.68 8.83
N ARG A 140 -15.51 17.23 9.73
CA ARG A 140 -15.63 18.67 9.98
C ARG A 140 -15.95 18.89 11.44
N ASN A 141 -15.31 19.90 12.05
CA ASN A 141 -15.53 20.26 13.46
C ASN A 141 -15.40 19.06 14.42
N GLY A 142 -14.42 18.17 14.17
CA GLY A 142 -14.17 16.99 15.00
C GLY A 142 -15.19 15.86 14.86
N GLN A 143 -16.00 15.86 13.81
CA GLN A 143 -16.99 14.81 13.54
C GLN A 143 -16.85 14.31 12.08
N LEU A 144 -16.96 13.00 11.88
CA LEU A 144 -17.03 12.43 10.53
C LEU A 144 -18.28 12.93 9.80
N LEU A 145 -18.12 13.22 8.51
CA LEU A 145 -19.23 13.65 7.66
C LEU A 145 -20.25 12.52 7.45
N PRO A 146 -21.52 12.84 7.24
CA PRO A 146 -22.57 11.83 6.98
C PRO A 146 -22.20 10.89 5.81
N GLU A 147 -21.66 11.42 4.72
CA GLU A 147 -21.19 10.66 3.56
C GLU A 147 -20.03 9.75 3.91
N THR A 148 -19.13 10.14 4.81
CA THR A 148 -18.05 9.29 5.31
C THR A 148 -18.62 8.09 6.06
N ILE A 149 -19.58 8.33 6.97
CA ILE A 149 -20.25 7.23 7.71
C ILE A 149 -20.97 6.29 6.75
N GLU A 150 -21.62 6.81 5.72
CA GLU A 150 -22.31 5.97 4.73
C GLU A 150 -21.33 5.12 3.92
N VAL A 151 -20.19 5.67 3.53
CA VAL A 151 -19.08 4.91 2.91
C VAL A 151 -18.59 3.79 3.84
N LEU A 152 -18.38 4.06 5.14
CA LEU A 152 -17.96 3.04 6.10
C LEU A 152 -18.97 1.90 6.22
N LYS A 153 -20.29 2.18 6.22
CA LYS A 153 -21.32 1.15 6.18
C LYS A 153 -21.26 0.29 4.92
N LEU A 154 -21.01 0.91 3.76
CA LEU A 154 -20.86 0.18 2.49
C LEU A 154 -19.62 -0.71 2.50
N ILE A 155 -18.50 -0.24 3.04
CA ILE A 155 -17.27 -1.02 3.23
C ILE A 155 -17.57 -2.26 4.09
N ALA A 156 -18.22 -2.07 5.25
CA ALA A 156 -18.59 -3.16 6.14
C ALA A 156 -19.54 -4.18 5.46
N LYS A 157 -20.61 -3.68 4.82
CA LYS A 157 -21.61 -4.50 4.11
C LYS A 157 -20.98 -5.38 3.02
N ASN A 158 -20.02 -4.84 2.28
CA ASN A 158 -19.38 -5.54 1.18
C ASN A 158 -18.10 -6.28 1.59
N LYS A 159 -17.76 -6.33 2.89
CA LYS A 159 -16.55 -6.98 3.45
C LYS A 159 -15.26 -6.48 2.77
N LEU A 160 -15.20 -5.17 2.50
CA LEU A 160 -14.05 -4.51 1.91
C LEU A 160 -13.07 -4.04 2.98
N VAL A 161 -11.87 -3.69 2.55
CA VAL A 161 -10.86 -3.06 3.39
C VAL A 161 -11.07 -1.55 3.40
N LEU A 162 -11.07 -0.96 4.59
CA LEU A 162 -10.92 0.49 4.77
C LEU A 162 -9.43 0.84 4.80
N ALA A 163 -9.01 1.75 3.93
CA ALA A 163 -7.70 2.40 4.01
C ALA A 163 -7.90 3.91 4.25
N THR A 164 -7.15 4.50 5.20
CA THR A 164 -7.43 5.85 5.69
C THR A 164 -6.97 6.97 4.75
N GLY A 165 -6.22 6.64 3.69
CA GLY A 165 -5.77 7.62 2.70
C GLY A 165 -4.72 8.59 3.25
N HIS A 166 -4.87 9.89 2.93
CA HIS A 166 -4.00 10.95 3.44
C HIS A 166 -4.72 11.82 4.49
N SER A 167 -5.64 11.23 5.25
CA SER A 167 -6.27 11.90 6.38
C SER A 167 -5.24 12.24 7.46
N SER A 168 -5.52 13.20 8.34
CA SER A 168 -4.64 13.50 9.47
C SER A 168 -4.64 12.36 10.49
N ALA A 169 -3.62 12.29 11.38
CA ALA A 169 -3.57 11.29 12.44
C ALA A 169 -4.84 11.24 13.30
N VAL A 170 -5.43 12.40 13.59
CA VAL A 170 -6.69 12.51 14.33
C VAL A 170 -7.86 11.93 13.53
N GLU A 171 -7.96 12.25 12.25
CA GLU A 171 -9.01 11.73 11.37
C GLU A 171 -8.83 10.22 11.13
N ASP A 172 -7.59 9.73 11.01
CA ASP A 172 -7.28 8.29 10.91
C ASP A 172 -7.87 7.52 12.10
N LEU A 173 -7.63 8.02 13.33
CA LEU A 173 -8.21 7.42 14.53
C LEU A 173 -9.73 7.50 14.57
N MET A 174 -10.33 8.60 14.07
CA MET A 174 -11.79 8.71 13.94
C MET A 174 -12.34 7.67 12.96
N LEU A 175 -11.70 7.52 11.80
CA LEU A 175 -12.06 6.52 10.78
C LEU A 175 -11.92 5.10 11.30
N VAL A 176 -10.84 4.79 12.02
CA VAL A 176 -10.62 3.47 12.62
C VAL A 176 -11.69 3.17 13.67
N ARG A 177 -11.96 4.09 14.60
CA ARG A 177 -12.98 3.90 15.65
C ARG A 177 -14.37 3.70 15.05
N GLU A 178 -14.78 4.58 14.14
CA GLU A 178 -16.10 4.46 13.50
C GLU A 178 -16.18 3.24 12.59
N GLY A 179 -15.11 2.93 11.83
CA GLY A 179 -15.05 1.73 11.00
C GLY A 179 -15.26 0.44 11.82
N LYS A 180 -14.62 0.33 12.97
CA LYS A 180 -14.84 -0.81 13.89
C LYS A 180 -16.29 -0.85 14.42
N LYS A 181 -16.86 0.28 14.77
CA LYS A 181 -18.26 0.39 15.21
C LYS A 181 -19.23 -0.02 14.11
N GLN A 182 -18.95 0.28 12.84
CA GLN A 182 -19.73 -0.17 11.69
C GLN A 182 -19.50 -1.66 11.32
N GLY A 183 -18.57 -2.35 12.00
CA GLY A 183 -18.29 -3.77 11.77
C GLY A 183 -17.28 -4.04 10.64
N ILE A 184 -16.47 -3.05 10.25
CA ILE A 184 -15.39 -3.29 9.28
C ILE A 184 -14.35 -4.21 9.94
N ALA A 185 -14.16 -5.39 9.36
CA ALA A 185 -13.21 -6.37 9.86
C ALA A 185 -11.75 -5.97 9.59
N GLN A 186 -11.49 -5.43 8.40
CA GLN A 186 -10.15 -5.14 7.89
C GLN A 186 -9.95 -3.64 7.68
N ILE A 187 -9.01 -3.05 8.42
CA ILE A 187 -8.68 -1.62 8.35
C ILE A 187 -7.16 -1.49 8.26
N VAL A 188 -6.70 -0.60 7.41
CA VAL A 188 -5.29 -0.22 7.31
C VAL A 188 -5.14 1.31 7.36
N VAL A 189 -4.29 1.78 8.25
CA VAL A 189 -3.83 3.17 8.26
C VAL A 189 -2.77 3.31 7.18
N THR A 190 -3.08 4.09 6.16
CA THR A 190 -2.21 4.29 4.99
C THR A 190 -0.99 5.12 5.40
N HIS A 191 0.22 4.60 5.17
CA HIS A 191 1.55 5.20 5.42
C HIS A 191 1.57 6.25 6.57
N PRO A 192 1.35 5.83 7.83
CA PRO A 192 1.17 6.72 8.99
C PRO A 192 2.35 7.65 9.27
N LEU A 193 3.54 7.32 8.78
CA LEU A 193 4.76 8.13 8.91
C LEU A 193 4.94 9.16 7.77
N TYR A 194 4.03 9.20 6.78
CA TYR A 194 4.06 10.21 5.73
C TYR A 194 3.89 11.61 6.32
N ALA A 195 4.69 12.58 5.82
CA ALA A 195 4.81 13.90 6.44
C ALA A 195 3.46 14.61 6.73
N PRO A 196 2.45 14.61 5.84
CA PRO A 196 1.15 15.20 6.13
C PRO A 196 0.39 14.51 7.28
N ILE A 197 0.62 13.22 7.53
CA ILE A 197 -0.08 12.43 8.56
C ILE A 197 0.69 12.48 9.87
N HIS A 198 1.96 12.07 9.82
CA HIS A 198 2.94 12.11 10.92
C HIS A 198 2.41 11.57 12.24
N MET A 199 1.82 10.36 12.19
CA MET A 199 1.23 9.69 13.35
C MET A 199 2.33 9.31 14.37
N SER A 200 2.10 9.61 15.62
CA SER A 200 3.00 9.23 16.71
C SER A 200 2.89 7.73 17.05
N ILE A 201 3.91 7.19 17.75
CA ILE A 201 3.86 5.78 18.20
C ILE A 201 2.64 5.50 19.09
N PRO A 202 2.27 6.35 20.09
CA PRO A 202 1.04 6.13 20.87
C PRO A 202 -0.24 6.08 20.02
N GLU A 203 -0.36 6.93 19.00
CA GLU A 203 -1.50 6.92 18.07
C GLU A 203 -1.53 5.64 17.21
N MET A 204 -0.36 5.21 16.70
CA MET A 204 -0.24 3.94 15.99
C MET A 204 -0.61 2.75 16.87
N GLN A 205 -0.17 2.74 18.14
CA GLN A 205 -0.54 1.72 19.12
C GLN A 205 -2.05 1.74 19.41
N GLU A 206 -2.68 2.90 19.42
CA GLU A 206 -4.13 2.98 19.57
C GLU A 206 -4.85 2.37 18.37
N ALA A 207 -4.46 2.72 17.14
CA ALA A 207 -5.01 2.12 15.94
C ALA A 207 -4.84 0.59 15.91
N ALA A 208 -3.66 0.09 16.31
CA ALA A 208 -3.37 -1.33 16.42
C ALA A 208 -4.25 -2.04 17.47
N ARG A 209 -4.44 -1.45 18.67
CA ARG A 209 -5.36 -1.99 19.69
C ARG A 209 -6.81 -2.09 19.20
N LEU A 210 -7.21 -1.20 18.31
CA LEU A 210 -8.51 -1.24 17.64
C LEU A 210 -8.57 -2.28 16.51
N GLY A 211 -7.45 -2.96 16.21
CA GLY A 211 -7.34 -4.00 15.21
C GLY A 211 -7.10 -3.48 13.79
N ALA A 212 -6.57 -2.27 13.64
CA ALA A 212 -6.08 -1.78 12.37
C ALA A 212 -4.63 -2.20 12.13
N TYR A 213 -4.25 -2.38 10.88
CA TYR A 213 -2.86 -2.48 10.45
C TYR A 213 -2.29 -1.09 10.15
N LEU A 214 -0.98 -0.94 10.30
CA LEU A 214 -0.21 0.27 9.98
C LEU A 214 0.66 -0.04 8.74
N GLU A 215 0.49 0.71 7.66
CA GLU A 215 1.17 0.48 6.39
C GLU A 215 2.49 1.24 6.31
N LEU A 216 3.59 0.53 6.07
CA LEU A 216 4.91 1.10 5.82
C LEU A 216 5.29 0.90 4.34
N CYS A 217 5.33 2.00 3.59
CA CYS A 217 5.52 1.99 2.14
C CYS A 217 6.98 2.04 1.73
N GLY A 218 7.41 1.10 0.87
CA GLY A 218 8.77 1.03 0.35
C GLY A 218 9.20 2.27 -0.42
N ASN A 219 8.29 2.85 -1.20
CA ASN A 219 8.55 4.07 -1.96
C ASN A 219 9.18 5.19 -1.12
N ALA A 220 8.69 5.38 0.11
CA ALA A 220 9.13 6.49 0.96
C ALA A 220 10.58 6.36 1.50
N VAL A 221 11.19 5.17 1.42
CA VAL A 221 12.56 4.92 1.93
C VAL A 221 13.59 4.66 0.82
N LEU A 222 13.14 4.50 -0.44
CA LEU A 222 14.06 4.24 -1.55
C LEU A 222 15.00 5.42 -1.82
N PRO A 223 16.26 5.15 -2.24
CA PRO A 223 17.24 6.18 -2.59
C PRO A 223 16.82 7.08 -3.76
N THR A 224 15.88 6.62 -4.58
CA THR A 224 15.31 7.35 -5.71
C THR A 224 14.46 8.55 -5.31
N GLN A 225 13.95 8.57 -4.08
CA GLN A 225 13.22 9.72 -3.56
C GLN A 225 14.18 10.86 -3.18
N PRO A 226 13.77 12.12 -3.32
CA PRO A 226 14.53 13.26 -2.81
C PRO A 226 14.87 13.08 -1.33
N ARG A 227 16.08 13.51 -0.91
CA ARG A 227 16.58 13.25 0.44
C ARG A 227 15.71 13.84 1.54
N ASP A 228 15.12 14.99 1.29
CA ASP A 228 14.20 15.71 2.19
C ASP A 228 12.78 15.13 2.22
N ALA A 229 12.41 14.39 1.18
CA ALA A 229 11.11 13.68 1.11
C ALA A 229 11.17 12.25 1.66
N ARG A 230 12.38 11.68 1.87
CA ARG A 230 12.55 10.33 2.37
C ARG A 230 12.27 10.23 3.86
N ILE A 231 11.54 9.18 4.24
CA ILE A 231 11.42 8.79 5.63
C ILE A 231 12.71 8.03 6.02
N PRO A 232 13.42 8.43 7.09
CA PRO A 232 14.56 7.65 7.59
C PRO A 232 14.11 6.24 7.97
N VAL A 233 14.81 5.20 7.50
CA VAL A 233 14.46 3.80 7.81
C VAL A 233 14.44 3.52 9.33
N ALA A 234 15.18 4.27 10.12
CA ALA A 234 15.16 4.21 11.58
C ALA A 234 13.76 4.49 12.17
N GLU A 235 12.95 5.36 11.52
CA GLU A 235 11.58 5.62 11.95
C GLU A 235 10.68 4.41 11.69
N TYR A 236 10.91 3.66 10.60
CA TYR A 236 10.22 2.39 10.34
C TYR A 236 10.56 1.35 11.42
N VAL A 237 11.85 1.20 11.71
CA VAL A 237 12.30 0.26 12.77
C VAL A 237 11.71 0.65 14.12
N LYS A 238 11.68 1.94 14.45
CA LYS A 238 11.07 2.45 15.69
C LYS A 238 9.56 2.16 15.75
N ALA A 239 8.84 2.37 14.64
CA ALA A 239 7.42 2.05 14.54
C ALA A 239 7.16 0.54 14.73
N ILE A 240 7.92 -0.32 14.01
CA ILE A 240 7.80 -1.78 14.13
C ILE A 240 8.06 -2.24 15.57
N ARG A 241 9.10 -1.74 16.22
CA ARG A 241 9.42 -2.09 17.61
C ARG A 241 8.40 -1.55 18.61
N GLY A 242 7.85 -0.37 18.35
CA GLY A 242 6.88 0.29 19.22
C GLY A 242 5.47 -0.30 19.15
N VAL A 243 5.07 -0.84 18.00
CA VAL A 243 3.71 -1.33 17.75
C VAL A 243 3.64 -2.86 17.71
N GLY A 244 4.64 -3.51 17.14
CA GLY A 244 4.70 -4.95 16.89
C GLY A 244 4.50 -5.29 15.41
N PRO A 245 5.31 -6.22 14.85
CA PRO A 245 5.23 -6.61 13.44
C PRO A 245 3.87 -7.24 13.06
N GLU A 246 3.15 -7.82 14.03
CA GLU A 246 1.82 -8.42 13.85
C GLU A 246 0.74 -7.41 13.48
N HIS A 247 0.98 -6.13 13.72
CA HIS A 247 0.08 -5.01 13.36
C HIS A 247 0.60 -4.18 12.19
N MET A 248 1.74 -4.54 11.59
CA MET A 248 2.34 -3.80 10.49
C MET A 248 2.13 -4.50 9.15
N ILE A 249 2.06 -3.71 8.09
CA ILE A 249 2.12 -4.17 6.71
C ILE A 249 3.27 -3.45 6.01
N LEU A 250 4.11 -4.19 5.32
CA LEU A 250 5.00 -3.64 4.30
C LEU A 250 4.26 -3.69 2.96
N SER A 251 4.18 -2.56 2.27
CA SER A 251 3.64 -2.44 0.92
C SER A 251 4.59 -1.64 0.02
N GLY A 252 4.38 -1.70 -1.28
CA GLY A 252 5.26 -1.02 -2.20
C GLY A 252 5.04 0.48 -2.24
N ASP A 253 3.81 0.88 -2.52
CA ASP A 253 3.51 2.22 -3.06
C ASP A 253 4.44 2.53 -4.26
N PHE A 254 4.84 1.46 -4.97
CA PHE A 254 5.72 1.54 -6.14
C PHE A 254 4.92 1.77 -7.42
N GLY A 255 5.65 2.22 -8.46
CA GLY A 255 5.11 2.51 -9.79
C GLY A 255 5.48 3.89 -10.30
N GLN A 256 6.06 4.77 -9.48
CA GLN A 256 6.54 6.07 -9.91
C GLN A 256 7.67 5.90 -10.95
N ALA A 257 7.67 6.74 -12.00
CA ALA A 257 8.62 6.64 -13.11
C ALA A 257 10.10 6.70 -12.69
N VAL A 258 10.38 7.34 -11.54
CA VAL A 258 11.74 7.46 -10.98
C VAL A 258 12.20 6.20 -10.24
N ASN A 259 11.29 5.32 -9.85
CA ASN A 259 11.61 4.11 -9.13
C ASN A 259 12.07 2.98 -10.07
N PRO A 260 12.84 2.01 -9.58
CA PRO A 260 13.08 0.76 -10.32
C PRO A 260 11.78 0.03 -10.65
N PRO A 261 11.78 -0.90 -11.63
CA PRO A 261 10.65 -1.80 -11.85
C PRO A 261 10.21 -2.51 -10.58
N PHE A 262 8.94 -2.89 -10.49
CA PHE A 262 8.29 -3.45 -9.30
C PHE A 262 9.13 -4.49 -8.52
N PRO A 263 9.67 -5.57 -9.14
CA PRO A 263 10.40 -6.58 -8.37
C PRO A 263 11.71 -6.04 -7.79
N GLU A 264 12.40 -5.20 -8.54
CA GLU A 264 13.68 -4.62 -8.09
C GLU A 264 13.48 -3.64 -6.95
N ALA A 265 12.44 -2.77 -7.03
CA ALA A 265 12.07 -1.85 -5.95
C ALA A 265 11.78 -2.61 -4.65
N TRP A 266 11.04 -3.73 -4.73
CA TRP A 266 10.77 -4.59 -3.59
C TRP A 266 12.02 -5.24 -3.00
N ARG A 267 12.93 -5.75 -3.83
CA ARG A 267 14.20 -6.31 -3.36
C ARG A 267 15.03 -5.27 -2.61
N GLN A 268 15.13 -4.06 -3.18
CA GLN A 268 15.81 -2.94 -2.52
C GLN A 268 15.16 -2.60 -1.19
N PHE A 269 13.83 -2.56 -1.12
CA PHE A 269 13.11 -2.28 0.13
C PHE A 269 13.37 -3.35 1.20
N ILE A 270 13.26 -4.63 0.86
CA ILE A 270 13.56 -5.73 1.79
C ILE A 270 15.01 -5.66 2.27
N ASP A 271 15.96 -5.37 1.40
CA ASP A 271 17.37 -5.24 1.76
C ASP A 271 17.64 -4.04 2.69
N ILE A 272 16.96 -2.92 2.47
CA ILE A 272 16.99 -1.75 3.37
C ILE A 272 16.49 -2.15 4.76
N MET A 273 15.36 -2.85 4.84
CA MET A 273 14.79 -3.28 6.13
C MET A 273 15.70 -4.28 6.85
N ARG A 274 16.27 -5.24 6.15
CA ARG A 274 17.23 -6.21 6.72
C ARG A 274 18.50 -5.52 7.25
N LYS A 275 19.08 -4.61 6.48
CA LYS A 275 20.25 -3.81 6.88
C LYS A 275 19.96 -2.95 8.10
N ALA A 276 18.72 -2.51 8.28
CA ALA A 276 18.27 -1.78 9.46
C ALA A 276 17.95 -2.67 10.66
N GLY A 277 18.15 -3.99 10.56
CA GLY A 277 17.98 -4.95 11.65
C GLY A 277 16.57 -5.50 11.84
N VAL A 278 15.70 -5.39 10.83
CA VAL A 278 14.40 -6.08 10.83
C VAL A 278 14.62 -7.54 10.46
N SER A 279 14.10 -8.46 11.28
CA SER A 279 14.30 -9.89 11.08
C SER A 279 13.56 -10.41 9.83
N SER A 280 14.07 -11.49 9.24
CA SER A 280 13.36 -12.14 8.11
C SER A 280 11.98 -12.68 8.52
N ALA A 281 11.81 -13.08 9.77
CA ALA A 281 10.53 -13.53 10.32
C ALA A 281 9.51 -12.37 10.40
N ASP A 282 9.94 -11.19 10.85
CA ASP A 282 9.07 -10.00 10.91
C ASP A 282 8.72 -9.53 9.50
N ILE A 283 9.67 -9.54 8.56
CA ILE A 283 9.42 -9.22 7.16
C ILE A 283 8.39 -10.20 6.57
N ASP A 284 8.49 -11.50 6.88
CA ASP A 284 7.52 -12.50 6.43
C ASP A 284 6.11 -12.22 6.97
N VAL A 285 5.99 -11.86 8.24
CA VAL A 285 4.71 -11.46 8.84
C VAL A 285 4.16 -10.23 8.11
N MET A 286 4.96 -9.18 7.96
CA MET A 286 4.51 -7.88 7.46
C MET A 286 4.30 -7.82 5.95
N ALA A 287 5.05 -8.59 5.15
CA ALA A 287 4.98 -8.56 3.69
C ALA A 287 4.17 -9.71 3.06
N ARG A 288 3.78 -10.72 3.86
CA ARG A 288 3.05 -11.90 3.37
C ARG A 288 1.80 -12.19 4.20
N LYS A 289 1.95 -12.46 5.50
CA LYS A 289 0.83 -12.94 6.34
C LYS A 289 -0.21 -11.85 6.59
N ASN A 290 0.23 -10.70 7.11
CA ASN A 290 -0.68 -9.60 7.42
C ASN A 290 -1.40 -9.04 6.18
N PRO A 291 -0.69 -8.73 5.06
CA PRO A 291 -1.39 -8.24 3.88
C PRO A 291 -2.30 -9.31 3.23
N ALA A 292 -1.95 -10.60 3.27
CA ALA A 292 -2.84 -11.67 2.83
C ALA A 292 -4.12 -11.70 3.65
N LYS A 293 -4.00 -11.64 4.99
CA LYS A 293 -5.14 -11.56 5.90
C LYS A 293 -5.98 -10.31 5.66
N LEU A 294 -5.34 -9.15 5.49
CA LEU A 294 -6.02 -7.89 5.21
C LEU A 294 -6.96 -8.00 4.01
N ILE A 295 -6.51 -8.65 2.93
CA ILE A 295 -7.30 -8.75 1.69
C ILE A 295 -8.07 -10.08 1.54
N GLY A 296 -8.12 -10.90 2.59
CA GLY A 296 -8.92 -12.14 2.63
C GLY A 296 -8.38 -13.28 1.75
N LEU A 297 -7.07 -13.48 1.73
CA LEU A 297 -6.36 -14.57 1.03
C LEU A 297 -5.84 -15.66 1.98
N GLU A 298 -6.39 -15.78 3.18
CA GLU A 298 -6.08 -16.88 4.10
C GLU A 298 -6.71 -18.20 3.68
#